data_37f1a109fde82874f8ef3923edbcfe79
#
_entry.id   37f1a109fde82874f8ef3923edbcfe79
#
_cell.length_a   1.000
_cell.length_b   1.000
_cell.length_c   1.000
_cell.angle_alpha   90.00
_cell.angle_beta   90.00
_cell.angle_gamma   90.00
#
_symmetry.space_group_name_H-M   'P 1'
#
loop_
_entity.id
_entity.type
_entity.pdbx_description
1 polymer ?
#
loop_
_entity_poly.entity_id
_entity_poly.type
_entity_poly.pdbx_seq_one_letter_code
_entity_poly.pdbx_strand_id
1 'polypeptide(L)'
;MTISYEWRGEFGNAELNALHAEGFGHRVLTDDWRTQLREHSLGWVCARRAGDLAGFVNVPWDGGVHAFILDTLVAGHARHQGVGTRLVAIAAEHARAAGCEWLHVDFEDHLTGFYFGACRFAPTSAGLIPLRTDAAGVSGQP
;
A
#
# COMPACT_ATOMS: atom_id res chain seq x y z
N MET A 1 10.40 6.41 19.71
CA MET A 1 9.47 7.36 19.05
C MET A 1 8.20 6.64 18.65
N THR A 2 7.10 7.26 18.97
CA THR A 2 5.78 6.70 18.66
C THR A 2 5.44 6.92 17.19
N ILE A 3 4.84 5.93 16.56
CA ILE A 3 4.34 6.05 15.21
C ILE A 3 2.84 6.26 15.28
N SER A 4 2.35 7.30 14.61
CA SER A 4 0.92 7.57 14.51
C SER A 4 0.40 7.12 13.15
N TYR A 5 -0.87 6.74 13.10
CA TYR A 5 -1.50 6.25 11.88
C TYR A 5 -2.77 7.04 11.62
N GLU A 6 -2.99 7.41 10.37
CA GLU A 6 -4.18 8.19 10.03
C GLU A 6 -4.78 7.72 8.71
N TRP A 7 -6.04 7.34 8.76
CA TRP A 7 -6.80 7.00 7.58
C TRP A 7 -7.09 8.27 6.80
N ARG A 8 -6.77 8.27 5.50
CA ARG A 8 -6.89 9.43 4.61
C ARG A 8 -6.08 10.62 5.12
N GLY A 9 -4.95 10.33 5.76
CA GLY A 9 -4.08 11.36 6.31
C GLY A 9 -3.50 12.25 5.21
N GLU A 10 -3.16 13.49 5.59
CA GLU A 10 -2.54 14.42 4.67
C GLU A 10 -1.12 13.97 4.34
N PHE A 11 -0.74 14.13 3.07
CA PHE A 11 0.62 13.88 2.63
C PHE A 11 0.96 14.77 1.44
N GLY A 12 2.25 14.99 1.21
CA GLY A 12 2.72 15.70 0.03
C GLY A 12 3.15 14.72 -1.05
N ASN A 13 2.97 15.08 -2.31
CA ASN A 13 3.41 14.23 -3.42
C ASN A 13 4.91 13.94 -3.35
N ALA A 14 5.72 14.94 -2.98
CA ALA A 14 7.17 14.75 -2.93
C ALA A 14 7.59 13.70 -1.88
N GLU A 15 7.00 13.76 -0.68
CA GLU A 15 7.37 12.78 0.36
C GLU A 15 6.91 11.37 0.00
N LEU A 16 5.75 11.23 -0.63
CA LEU A 16 5.28 9.91 -1.03
C LEU A 16 6.10 9.37 -2.21
N ASN A 17 6.44 10.21 -3.18
CA ASN A 17 7.31 9.79 -4.27
C ASN A 17 8.67 9.32 -3.74
N ALA A 18 9.22 10.01 -2.72
CA ALA A 18 10.49 9.60 -2.13
C ALA A 18 10.36 8.25 -1.41
N LEU A 19 9.29 8.05 -0.65
CA LEU A 19 9.06 6.79 0.05
C LEU A 19 8.84 5.63 -0.92
N HIS A 20 8.13 5.88 -2.01
CA HIS A 20 7.89 4.87 -3.05
C HIS A 20 9.19 4.46 -3.72
N ALA A 21 10.05 5.44 -4.05
CA ALA A 21 11.35 5.15 -4.63
C ALA A 21 12.22 4.31 -3.70
N GLU A 22 12.23 4.64 -2.42
CA GLU A 22 12.98 3.87 -1.42
C GLU A 22 12.44 2.44 -1.32
N GLY A 23 11.11 2.30 -1.26
CA GLY A 23 10.48 1.00 -1.05
C GLY A 23 10.61 0.05 -2.23
N PHE A 24 10.56 0.58 -3.45
CA PHE A 24 10.62 -0.25 -4.66
C PHE A 24 11.93 -0.14 -5.43
N GLY A 25 12.91 0.60 -4.92
CA GLY A 25 14.25 0.62 -5.46
C GLY A 25 14.39 1.30 -6.83
N HIS A 26 13.67 2.39 -7.05
CA HIS A 26 13.78 3.15 -8.28
C HIS A 26 14.10 4.63 -7.99
N ARG A 27 14.37 5.40 -9.06
CA ARG A 27 14.60 6.83 -8.89
C ARG A 27 13.33 7.53 -8.41
N VAL A 28 13.49 8.69 -7.77
CA VAL A 28 12.35 9.47 -7.30
C VAL A 28 11.58 10.02 -8.51
N LEU A 29 10.29 9.77 -8.54
CA LEU A 29 9.40 10.20 -9.62
C LEU A 29 8.61 11.44 -9.17
N THR A 30 7.75 11.95 -10.07
CA THR A 30 6.97 13.16 -9.82
C THR A 30 5.48 12.90 -10.00
N ASP A 31 5.01 11.72 -9.60
CA ASP A 31 3.60 11.37 -9.74
C ASP A 31 2.71 12.24 -8.86
N ASP A 32 1.54 12.56 -9.37
CA ASP A 32 0.53 13.31 -8.62
C ASP A 32 -0.35 12.34 -7.83
N TRP A 33 0.22 11.81 -6.75
CA TRP A 33 -0.45 10.84 -5.90
C TRP A 33 -1.72 11.40 -5.26
N ARG A 34 -1.70 12.67 -4.87
CA ARG A 34 -2.84 13.27 -4.18
C ARG A 34 -4.09 13.22 -5.04
N THR A 35 -3.98 13.57 -6.31
CA THR A 35 -5.11 13.53 -7.23
C THR A 35 -5.54 12.09 -7.51
N GLN A 36 -4.57 11.21 -7.79
CA GLN A 36 -4.88 9.82 -8.09
C GLN A 36 -5.63 9.14 -6.94
N LEU A 37 -5.16 9.29 -5.73
CA LEU A 37 -5.76 8.63 -4.59
C LEU A 37 -7.13 9.23 -4.24
N ARG A 38 -7.25 10.55 -4.33
CA ARG A 38 -8.51 11.21 -4.04
C ARG A 38 -9.60 10.75 -5.00
N GLU A 39 -9.26 10.52 -6.26
CA GLU A 39 -10.23 10.17 -7.29
C GLU A 39 -10.52 8.67 -7.39
N HIS A 40 -9.57 7.81 -7.05
CA HIS A 40 -9.67 6.40 -7.36
C HIS A 40 -9.55 5.46 -6.17
N SER A 41 -9.29 5.95 -4.98
CA SER A 41 -9.13 5.10 -3.83
C SER A 41 -10.26 5.27 -2.82
N LEU A 42 -10.62 4.18 -2.15
CA LEU A 42 -11.47 4.27 -0.97
C LEU A 42 -10.77 5.13 0.08
N GLY A 43 -9.48 4.93 0.22
CA GLY A 43 -8.66 5.68 1.13
C GLY A 43 -7.22 5.21 1.11
N TRP A 44 -6.48 5.69 2.06
CA TRP A 44 -5.07 5.35 2.26
C TRP A 44 -4.73 5.56 3.73
N VAL A 45 -3.63 4.96 4.18
CA VAL A 45 -3.17 5.14 5.55
C VAL A 45 -1.78 5.75 5.51
N CYS A 46 -1.59 6.81 6.29
CA CYS A 46 -0.28 7.41 6.50
C CYS A 46 0.22 7.03 7.89
N ALA A 47 1.44 6.51 7.97
CA ALA A 47 2.13 6.30 9.23
C ALA A 47 3.19 7.40 9.37
N ARG A 48 3.20 8.09 10.51
CA ARG A 48 4.15 9.17 10.74
C ARG A 48 4.94 8.96 12.00
N ARG A 49 6.20 9.36 11.94
CA ARG A 49 7.12 9.31 13.07
C ARG A 49 7.81 10.65 13.14
N ALA A 50 7.54 11.40 14.22
CA ALA A 50 8.09 12.75 14.40
C ALA A 50 7.83 13.66 13.18
N GLY A 51 6.65 13.53 12.57
CA GLY A 51 6.26 14.34 11.42
C GLY A 51 6.66 13.77 10.07
N ASP A 52 7.61 12.85 10.02
CA ASP A 52 8.05 12.24 8.77
C ASP A 52 7.13 11.09 8.35
N LEU A 53 6.92 10.95 7.05
CA LEU A 53 6.15 9.83 6.52
C LEU A 53 6.97 8.56 6.65
N ALA A 54 6.59 7.70 7.58
CA ALA A 54 7.30 6.47 7.90
C ALA A 54 6.70 5.23 7.23
N GLY A 55 5.48 5.34 6.74
CA GLY A 55 4.81 4.24 6.05
C GLY A 55 3.56 4.69 5.36
N PHE A 56 3.06 3.86 4.45
CA PHE A 56 1.93 4.22 3.62
C PHE A 56 1.29 2.97 3.03
N VAL A 57 -0.01 2.99 2.81
CA VAL A 57 -0.70 1.98 1.99
C VAL A 57 -1.86 2.64 1.28
N ASN A 58 -2.05 2.27 0.02
CA ASN A 58 -3.15 2.75 -0.81
C ASN A 58 -4.23 1.67 -0.87
N VAL A 59 -5.49 2.08 -0.76
CA VAL A 59 -6.63 1.16 -0.80
C VAL A 59 -7.60 1.56 -1.92
N PRO A 60 -7.28 1.21 -3.17
CA PRO A 60 -8.24 1.40 -4.27
C PRO A 60 -9.44 0.48 -4.09
N TRP A 61 -10.55 0.79 -4.74
CA TRP A 61 -11.73 -0.07 -4.67
C TRP A 61 -12.61 0.11 -5.91
N ASP A 62 -13.59 -0.78 -6.06
CA ASP A 62 -14.48 -0.74 -7.20
C ASP A 62 -15.78 0.06 -6.92
N GLY A 63 -15.86 0.69 -5.75
CA GLY A 63 -17.06 1.39 -5.33
C GLY A 63 -18.14 0.46 -4.78
N GLY A 64 -17.85 -0.82 -4.67
CA GLY A 64 -18.78 -1.86 -4.22
C GLY A 64 -18.18 -2.72 -3.13
N VAL A 65 -18.03 -4.02 -3.41
CA VAL A 65 -17.62 -4.97 -2.37
C VAL A 65 -16.14 -5.38 -2.44
N HIS A 66 -15.38 -4.88 -3.41
CA HIS A 66 -13.98 -5.24 -3.58
C HIS A 66 -13.06 -4.04 -3.32
N ALA A 67 -12.08 -4.23 -2.43
CA ALA A 67 -11.01 -3.28 -2.21
C ALA A 67 -9.67 -3.98 -2.43
N PHE A 68 -8.61 -3.21 -2.59
CA PHE A 68 -7.29 -3.72 -2.96
C PHE A 68 -6.22 -3.06 -2.10
N ILE A 69 -5.16 -3.80 -1.82
CA ILE A 69 -3.96 -3.25 -1.18
C ILE A 69 -2.93 -3.00 -2.28
N LEU A 70 -2.50 -1.75 -2.41
CA LEU A 70 -1.42 -1.36 -3.31
C LEU A 70 -0.44 -0.46 -2.56
N ASP A 71 0.81 -0.45 -3.03
CA ASP A 71 1.81 0.50 -2.57
C ASP A 71 2.01 0.48 -1.04
N THR A 72 2.16 -0.72 -0.48
CA THR A 72 2.49 -0.85 0.94
C THR A 72 3.96 -0.49 1.13
N LEU A 73 4.21 0.59 1.84
CA LEU A 73 5.55 1.15 1.99
C LEU A 73 5.89 1.34 3.45
N VAL A 74 7.12 0.99 3.83
CA VAL A 74 7.64 1.26 5.17
C VAL A 74 9.06 1.80 4.99
N ALA A 75 9.31 2.99 5.56
CA ALA A 75 10.63 3.60 5.50
C ALA A 75 11.67 2.71 6.16
N GLY A 76 12.90 2.73 5.64
CA GLY A 76 13.96 1.86 6.15
C GLY A 76 14.18 1.97 7.65
N HIS A 77 14.12 3.20 8.19
CA HIS A 77 14.31 3.45 9.61
C HIS A 77 13.14 2.98 10.49
N ALA A 78 12.01 2.61 9.89
CA ALA A 78 10.82 2.17 10.61
C ALA A 78 10.52 0.68 10.39
N ARG A 79 11.37 -0.05 9.68
CA ARG A 79 11.18 -1.47 9.41
C ARG A 79 11.33 -2.30 10.68
N HIS A 80 10.74 -3.49 10.66
CA HIS A 80 10.79 -4.47 11.76
C HIS A 80 10.14 -3.97 13.05
N GLN A 81 9.20 -3.03 12.93
CA GLN A 81 8.47 -2.47 14.08
C GLN A 81 6.97 -2.68 13.94
N GLY A 82 6.54 -3.55 13.02
CA GLY A 82 5.12 -3.86 12.83
C GLY A 82 4.34 -2.81 12.07
N VAL A 83 5.00 -1.83 11.45
CA VAL A 83 4.32 -0.74 10.75
C VAL A 83 3.49 -1.28 9.57
N GLY A 84 4.08 -2.14 8.74
CA GLY A 84 3.37 -2.69 7.59
C GLY A 84 2.13 -3.47 7.98
N THR A 85 2.24 -4.30 9.01
CA THR A 85 1.11 -5.08 9.52
C THR A 85 -0.01 -4.16 10.02
N ARG A 86 0.37 -3.10 10.72
CA ARG A 86 -0.61 -2.14 11.24
C ARG A 86 -1.30 -1.37 10.11
N LEU A 87 -0.54 -0.97 9.09
CA LEU A 87 -1.10 -0.29 7.91
C LEU A 87 -2.19 -1.15 7.26
N VAL A 88 -1.88 -2.43 7.03
CA VAL A 88 -2.83 -3.34 6.38
C VAL A 88 -4.04 -3.59 7.28
N ALA A 89 -3.84 -3.71 8.60
CA ALA A 89 -4.95 -3.90 9.53
C ALA A 89 -5.92 -2.72 9.51
N ILE A 90 -5.40 -1.50 9.49
CA ILE A 90 -6.23 -0.30 9.42
C ILE A 90 -6.98 -0.25 8.09
N ALA A 91 -6.29 -0.58 6.99
CA ALA A 91 -6.91 -0.64 5.67
C ALA A 91 -8.09 -1.62 5.67
N ALA A 92 -7.90 -2.81 6.24
CA ALA A 92 -8.95 -3.83 6.31
C ALA A 92 -10.14 -3.36 7.14
N GLU A 93 -9.90 -2.69 8.26
CA GLU A 93 -10.97 -2.14 9.10
C GLU A 93 -11.83 -1.15 8.32
N HIS A 94 -11.19 -0.24 7.60
CA HIS A 94 -11.93 0.78 6.85
C HIS A 94 -12.62 0.21 5.62
N ALA A 95 -12.02 -0.77 4.95
CA ALA A 95 -12.67 -1.45 3.84
C ALA A 95 -13.94 -2.17 4.32
N ARG A 96 -13.85 -2.85 5.46
CA ARG A 96 -15.01 -3.52 6.05
C ARG A 96 -16.09 -2.51 6.41
N ALA A 97 -15.72 -1.40 7.03
CA ALA A 97 -16.68 -0.35 7.41
C ALA A 97 -17.36 0.27 6.20
N ALA A 98 -16.71 0.28 5.04
CA ALA A 98 -17.28 0.80 3.80
C ALA A 98 -18.18 -0.21 3.08
N GLY A 99 -18.31 -1.43 3.61
CA GLY A 99 -19.16 -2.45 3.02
C GLY A 99 -18.44 -3.42 2.10
N CYS A 100 -17.11 -3.34 2.02
CA CYS A 100 -16.37 -4.29 1.21
C CYS A 100 -16.41 -5.68 1.83
N GLU A 101 -16.54 -6.69 0.98
CA GLU A 101 -16.56 -8.10 1.40
C GLU A 101 -15.20 -8.76 1.15
N TRP A 102 -14.39 -8.19 0.27
CA TRP A 102 -13.11 -8.77 -0.12
C TRP A 102 -12.02 -7.71 -0.18
N LEU A 103 -10.87 -8.03 0.37
CA LEU A 103 -9.67 -7.22 0.27
C LEU A 103 -8.63 -8.05 -0.49
N HIS A 104 -8.22 -7.56 -1.65
CA HIS A 104 -7.30 -8.27 -2.54
C HIS A 104 -5.87 -7.76 -2.38
N VAL A 105 -4.91 -8.65 -2.55
CA VAL A 105 -3.50 -8.25 -2.66
C VAL A 105 -2.78 -9.21 -3.59
N ASP A 106 -1.86 -8.68 -4.39
CA ASP A 106 -0.87 -9.52 -5.07
C ASP A 106 0.52 -9.02 -4.68
N PHE A 107 1.50 -9.91 -4.68
CA PHE A 107 2.82 -9.60 -4.16
C PHE A 107 3.84 -10.60 -4.65
N GLU A 108 5.13 -10.22 -4.53
CA GLU A 108 6.22 -11.11 -4.90
C GLU A 108 6.44 -12.19 -3.84
N ASP A 109 6.97 -13.32 -4.27
CA ASP A 109 7.13 -14.51 -3.41
C ASP A 109 7.80 -14.24 -2.07
N HIS A 110 8.78 -13.35 -2.03
CA HIS A 110 9.50 -13.08 -0.78
C HIS A 110 8.63 -12.37 0.27
N LEU A 111 7.45 -11.90 -0.09
CA LEU A 111 6.52 -11.25 0.82
C LEU A 111 5.43 -12.19 1.34
N THR A 112 5.51 -13.47 1.00
CA THR A 112 4.52 -14.47 1.42
C THR A 112 4.34 -14.51 2.94
N GLY A 113 5.42 -14.49 3.68
CA GLY A 113 5.35 -14.52 5.15
C GLY A 113 4.65 -13.29 5.72
N PHE A 114 4.86 -12.14 5.08
CA PHE A 114 4.20 -10.92 5.50
C PHE A 114 2.68 -10.97 5.24
N TYR A 115 2.29 -11.23 3.98
CA TYR A 115 0.87 -11.15 3.64
C TYR A 115 0.06 -12.35 4.14
N PHE A 116 0.56 -13.56 4.02
CA PHE A 116 -0.17 -14.74 4.49
C PHE A 116 0.01 -14.97 5.99
N GLY A 117 1.20 -14.66 6.51
CA GLY A 117 1.49 -14.87 7.93
C GLY A 117 1.02 -13.70 8.80
N ALA A 118 1.71 -12.56 8.70
CA ALA A 118 1.46 -11.42 9.57
C ALA A 118 0.11 -10.75 9.29
N CYS A 119 -0.25 -10.59 8.02
CA CYS A 119 -1.49 -9.91 7.62
C CYS A 119 -2.69 -10.86 7.48
N ARG A 120 -2.44 -12.17 7.44
CA ARG A 120 -3.48 -13.21 7.44
C ARG A 120 -4.37 -13.24 6.21
N PHE A 121 -3.84 -12.86 5.05
CA PHE A 121 -4.55 -13.08 3.79
C PHE A 121 -4.61 -14.58 3.50
N ALA A 122 -5.77 -15.06 3.06
CA ALA A 122 -5.90 -16.44 2.64
C ALA A 122 -5.40 -16.57 1.20
N PRO A 123 -4.59 -17.60 0.89
CA PRO A 123 -4.12 -17.80 -0.48
C PRO A 123 -5.27 -18.04 -1.47
N THR A 124 -5.10 -17.54 -2.67
CA THR A 124 -6.04 -17.78 -3.77
C THR A 124 -5.25 -17.81 -5.07
N SER A 125 -5.83 -18.43 -6.11
CA SER A 125 -5.22 -18.40 -7.44
C SER A 125 -5.53 -17.06 -8.08
N ALA A 126 -4.50 -16.29 -8.37
CA ALA A 126 -4.62 -14.96 -8.96
C ALA A 126 -3.58 -14.82 -10.07
N GLY A 127 -3.76 -13.86 -10.93
CA GLY A 127 -2.83 -13.65 -12.02
C GLY A 127 -2.79 -12.20 -12.48
N LEU A 128 -1.74 -11.86 -13.21
CA LEU A 128 -1.52 -10.53 -13.76
C LEU A 128 -1.24 -10.65 -15.25
N ILE A 129 -1.76 -9.70 -16.02
CA ILE A 129 -1.39 -9.55 -17.41
C ILE A 129 -0.65 -8.23 -17.54
N PRO A 130 0.66 -8.25 -17.88
CA PRO A 130 1.36 -6.99 -18.12
C PRO A 130 0.83 -6.37 -19.40
N LEU A 131 0.42 -5.10 -19.31
CA LEU A 131 -0.17 -4.41 -20.44
C LEU A 131 0.83 -3.58 -21.24
N ARG A 132 2.05 -3.39 -20.71
CA ARG A 132 3.12 -2.71 -21.42
C ARG A 132 3.92 -3.73 -22.20
N THR A 133 4.20 -3.44 -23.47
CA THR A 133 4.95 -4.37 -24.29
C THR A 133 6.43 -4.46 -23.89
N ASP A 134 6.96 -3.43 -23.20
CA ASP A 134 8.32 -3.40 -22.69
C ASP A 134 8.43 -3.93 -21.26
N ALA A 135 7.37 -4.54 -20.73
CA ALA A 135 7.29 -4.94 -19.34
C ALA A 135 7.77 -6.38 -19.09
N ALA A 136 8.54 -6.95 -20.02
CA ALA A 136 9.07 -8.31 -19.87
C ALA A 136 9.82 -8.43 -18.54
N GLY A 137 9.47 -9.42 -17.74
CA GLY A 137 10.09 -9.62 -16.44
C GLY A 137 9.57 -8.72 -15.33
N VAL A 138 8.58 -7.90 -15.60
CA VAL A 138 7.97 -7.08 -14.55
C VAL A 138 7.22 -8.00 -13.59
N SER A 139 7.44 -7.80 -12.30
CA SER A 139 6.83 -8.61 -11.27
C SER A 139 5.36 -8.29 -11.02
N GLY A 140 4.84 -7.27 -11.66
CA GLY A 140 3.46 -6.82 -11.43
C GLY A 140 3.35 -5.86 -10.26
N GLN A 141 4.45 -5.44 -9.72
CA GLN A 141 4.44 -4.53 -8.59
C GLN A 141 4.70 -3.12 -9.04
N PRO A 142 3.81 -2.21 -8.72
CA PRO A 142 4.14 -0.80 -8.85
C PRO A 142 5.19 -0.42 -7.83
#